data_998fe99506e3af94bcf12d30429a289e
#
_entry.id   998fe99506e3af94bcf12d30429a289e
#
_cell.length_a   1.000
_cell.length_b   1.000
_cell.length_c   1.000
_cell.angle_alpha   90.00
_cell.angle_beta   90.00
_cell.angle_gamma   90.00
#
_symmetry.space_group_name_H-M   'P 1'
#
loop_
_entity.id
_entity.type
_entity.pdbx_description
1 polymer ?
#
loop_
_entity_poly.entity_id
_entity_poly.type
_entity_poly.pdbx_seq_one_letter_code
_entity_poly.pdbx_strand_id
1 'polypeptide(L)'
;KEIKTESLSNRIHYLLENSKAIVVLPGKIGTLTELIVAWNTNYLYNISKDKDVIPIFLKKGYWKEIIDNMPRDMELNNNFFEYYRNVEELKKFIEKLD
;
A
#
# COMPACT_ATOMS: atom_id res chain seq x y z
N LYS A 1 11.82 14.88 -16.79
CA LYS A 1 11.38 15.62 -15.61
C LYS A 1 11.76 14.87 -14.36
N GLU A 2 12.49 15.52 -13.50
CA GLU A 2 12.92 14.89 -12.26
C GLU A 2 11.79 14.81 -11.25
N ILE A 3 11.72 13.68 -10.58
CA ILE A 3 10.81 13.50 -9.47
C ILE A 3 11.66 13.45 -8.20
N LYS A 4 11.52 14.46 -7.38
CA LYS A 4 12.24 14.50 -6.12
C LYS A 4 11.53 13.62 -5.09
N THR A 5 12.27 13.21 -4.07
CA THR A 5 11.71 12.36 -3.02
C THR A 5 10.50 13.02 -2.36
N GLU A 6 10.57 14.32 -2.13
CA GLU A 6 9.46 15.07 -1.56
C GLU A 6 8.23 15.01 -2.45
N SER A 7 8.43 15.17 -3.76
CA SER A 7 7.32 15.11 -4.72
C SER A 7 6.67 13.74 -4.74
N LEU A 8 7.48 12.68 -4.62
CA LEU A 8 6.94 11.33 -4.57
C LEU A 8 6.11 11.11 -3.31
N SER A 9 6.61 11.51 -2.17
CA SER A 9 5.91 11.41 -0.89
C SER A 9 4.60 12.18 -0.93
N ASN A 10 4.63 13.41 -1.41
CA ASN A 10 3.44 14.24 -1.51
C ASN A 10 2.42 13.64 -2.45
N ARG A 11 2.86 13.05 -3.56
CA ARG A 11 1.97 12.42 -4.52
C ARG A 11 1.26 11.22 -3.92
N ILE A 12 1.98 10.41 -3.17
CA ILE A 12 1.39 9.24 -2.53
C ILE A 12 0.43 9.66 -1.42
N HIS A 13 0.79 10.68 -0.65
CA HIS A 13 -0.09 11.25 0.35
C HIS A 13 -1.41 11.69 -0.27
N TYR A 14 -1.32 12.41 -1.39
CA TYR A 14 -2.50 12.87 -2.11
C TYR A 14 -3.37 11.70 -2.55
N LEU A 15 -2.75 10.65 -3.10
CA LEU A 15 -3.49 9.47 -3.54
C LEU A 15 -4.21 8.80 -2.37
N LEU A 16 -3.55 8.68 -1.23
CA LEU A 16 -4.16 8.06 -0.06
C LEU A 16 -5.32 8.88 0.48
N GLU A 17 -5.22 10.20 0.44
CA GLU A 17 -6.29 11.06 0.92
C GLU A 17 -7.50 11.07 0.01
N ASN A 18 -7.33 10.76 -1.27
CA ASN A 18 -8.37 10.89 -2.27
C ASN A 18 -8.81 9.58 -2.89
N SER A 19 -8.40 8.46 -2.32
CA SER A 19 -8.72 7.14 -2.86
C SER A 19 -9.33 6.25 -1.79
N LYS A 20 -10.12 5.28 -2.22
CA LYS A 20 -10.70 4.29 -1.32
C LYS A 20 -9.79 3.08 -1.13
N ALA A 21 -8.83 2.92 -2.02
CA ALA A 21 -7.89 1.81 -1.98
C ALA A 21 -6.70 2.12 -2.87
N ILE A 22 -5.59 1.43 -2.62
CA ILE A 22 -4.40 1.52 -3.44
C ILE A 22 -4.11 0.13 -3.99
N VAL A 23 -3.85 0.03 -5.29
CA VAL A 23 -3.44 -1.22 -5.92
C VAL A 23 -1.98 -1.10 -6.29
N VAL A 24 -1.16 -2.01 -5.79
CA VAL A 24 0.27 -2.03 -6.10
C VAL A 24 0.54 -3.23 -6.99
N LEU A 25 0.89 -2.96 -8.23
CA LEU A 25 1.19 -4.00 -9.20
C LEU A 25 2.62 -4.51 -9.03
N PRO A 26 2.94 -5.70 -9.53
CA PRO A 26 4.33 -6.15 -9.54
C PRO A 26 5.20 -5.12 -10.24
N GLY A 27 6.37 -4.86 -9.69
CA GLY A 27 7.26 -3.85 -10.23
C GLY A 27 8.66 -3.96 -9.66
N LYS A 28 9.44 -2.92 -9.86
CA LYS A 28 10.83 -2.87 -9.45
C LYS A 28 11.00 -2.00 -8.21
N ILE A 29 12.22 -1.52 -7.98
CA ILE A 29 12.56 -0.80 -6.75
C ILE A 29 11.72 0.48 -6.57
N GLY A 30 11.35 1.13 -7.68
CA GLY A 30 10.49 2.32 -7.59
C GLY A 30 9.12 1.99 -7.04
N THR A 31 8.55 0.86 -7.49
CA THR A 31 7.26 0.40 -6.98
C THR A 31 7.36 0.01 -5.52
N LEU A 32 8.48 -0.61 -5.13
CA LEU A 32 8.71 -0.94 -3.72
C LEU A 32 8.76 0.32 -2.88
N THR A 33 9.40 1.37 -3.38
CA THR A 33 9.46 2.65 -2.67
C THR A 33 8.06 3.22 -2.46
N GLU A 34 7.22 3.17 -3.49
CA GLU A 34 5.84 3.63 -3.39
C GLU A 34 5.06 2.82 -2.35
N LEU A 35 5.25 1.51 -2.36
CA LEU A 35 4.60 0.64 -1.39
C LEU A 35 5.02 1.00 0.04
N ILE A 36 6.30 1.20 0.27
CA ILE A 36 6.82 1.53 1.59
C ILE A 36 6.24 2.87 2.09
N VAL A 37 6.18 3.86 1.21
CA VAL A 37 5.61 5.17 1.60
C VAL A 37 4.14 5.04 1.93
N ALA A 38 3.38 4.30 1.12
CA ALA A 38 1.95 4.08 1.38
C ALA A 38 1.75 3.32 2.70
N TRP A 39 2.58 2.32 2.95
CA TRP A 39 2.53 1.53 4.17
C TRP A 39 2.78 2.41 5.39
N ASN A 40 3.84 3.21 5.33
CA ASN A 40 4.18 4.10 6.44
C ASN A 40 3.07 5.13 6.68
N THR A 41 2.49 5.66 5.63
CA THR A 41 1.42 6.65 5.76
C THR A 41 0.19 6.03 6.44
N ASN A 42 -0.18 4.81 6.04
CA ASN A 42 -1.28 4.09 6.69
C ASN A 42 -0.97 3.79 8.15
N TYR A 43 0.28 3.45 8.44
CA TYR A 43 0.71 3.20 9.81
C TYR A 43 0.48 4.45 10.67
N LEU A 44 0.84 5.61 10.13
CA LEU A 44 0.65 6.87 10.86
C LEU A 44 -0.84 7.21 11.01
N TYR A 45 -1.65 6.96 9.99
CA TYR A 45 -3.11 7.15 10.10
C TYR A 45 -3.69 6.25 11.18
N ASN A 46 -3.22 5.03 11.27
CA ASN A 46 -3.71 4.08 12.26
C ASN A 46 -3.39 4.54 13.69
N ILE A 47 -2.23 5.16 13.88
CA ILE A 47 -1.81 5.65 15.20
C ILE A 47 -2.58 6.92 15.57
N SER A 48 -2.61 7.88 14.66
CA SER A 48 -3.19 9.20 14.94
C SER A 48 -4.71 9.20 14.99
N LYS A 49 -5.34 8.26 14.28
CA LYS A 49 -6.80 8.20 14.14
C LYS A 49 -7.41 9.42 13.46
N ASP A 50 -6.57 10.27 12.86
CA ASP A 50 -7.06 11.44 12.13
C ASP A 50 -7.75 11.05 10.85
N LYS A 51 -7.34 9.94 10.25
CA LYS A 51 -7.90 9.43 9.03
C LYS A 51 -8.00 7.92 9.08
N ASP A 52 -8.94 7.38 8.31
CA ASP A 52 -9.06 5.92 8.19
C ASP A 52 -7.92 5.38 7.33
N VAL A 53 -7.45 4.21 7.70
CA VAL A 53 -6.47 3.52 6.86
C VAL A 53 -7.13 3.09 5.57
N ILE A 54 -6.33 3.00 4.52
CA ILE A 54 -6.81 2.67 3.18
C ILE A 54 -6.31 1.28 2.82
N PRO A 55 -7.19 0.37 2.36
CA PRO A 55 -6.74 -0.97 1.96
C PRO A 55 -5.70 -0.89 0.84
N ILE A 56 -4.67 -1.71 0.97
CA ILE A 56 -3.63 -1.81 -0.04
C ILE A 56 -3.70 -3.22 -0.63
N PHE A 57 -3.99 -3.31 -1.92
CA PHE A 57 -4.11 -4.59 -2.62
C PHE A 57 -2.81 -4.95 -3.29
N LEU A 58 -2.26 -6.11 -2.94
CA LEU A 58 -0.97 -6.58 -3.42
C LEU A 58 -1.09 -7.89 -4.16
N LYS A 59 -0.29 -8.07 -5.20
CA LYS A 59 -0.24 -9.34 -5.92
C LYS A 59 0.38 -10.41 -5.02
N LYS A 60 -0.36 -11.47 -4.77
CA LYS A 60 0.01 -12.48 -3.79
C LYS A 60 1.35 -13.16 -4.08
N GLY A 61 1.61 -13.56 -5.26
CA GLY A 61 2.83 -14.29 -5.57
C GLY A 61 4.06 -13.40 -5.71
N TYR A 62 3.96 -12.12 -5.43
CA TYR A 62 5.05 -11.18 -5.65
C TYR A 62 5.46 -10.45 -4.37
N TRP A 63 4.53 -9.70 -3.77
CA TRP A 63 4.85 -8.86 -2.61
C TRP A 63 4.79 -9.58 -1.28
N LYS A 64 3.99 -10.63 -1.18
CA LYS A 64 3.77 -11.30 0.09
C LYS A 64 5.05 -11.88 0.69
N GLU A 65 5.93 -12.43 -0.14
CA GLU A 65 7.20 -12.96 0.36
C GLU A 65 8.08 -11.88 0.97
N ILE A 66 8.13 -10.72 0.32
CA ILE A 66 8.95 -9.62 0.82
C ILE A 66 8.42 -9.17 2.18
N ILE A 67 7.11 -8.99 2.28
CA ILE A 67 6.49 -8.50 3.51
C ILE A 67 6.61 -9.52 4.64
N ASP A 68 6.39 -10.80 4.34
CA ASP A 68 6.44 -11.85 5.34
C ASP A 68 7.85 -12.07 5.90
N ASN A 69 8.88 -11.68 5.16
CA ASN A 69 10.26 -11.86 5.56
C ASN A 69 10.88 -10.63 6.23
N MET A 70 10.10 -9.59 6.46
CA MET A 70 10.61 -8.42 7.18
C MET A 70 10.73 -8.71 8.67
N PRO A 71 11.73 -8.12 9.34
CA PRO A 71 11.91 -8.34 10.78
C PRO A 71 10.70 -7.91 11.60
N ARG A 72 10.35 -8.71 12.58
CA ARG A 72 9.18 -8.42 13.41
C ARG A 72 9.37 -7.22 14.32
N ASP A 73 10.59 -6.98 14.73
CA ASP A 73 10.88 -5.87 15.63
C ASP A 73 10.84 -4.50 14.94
N MET A 74 10.51 -4.48 13.66
CA MET A 74 10.23 -3.22 12.97
C MET A 74 8.82 -2.71 13.28
N GLU A 75 8.06 -3.42 14.10
CA GLU A 75 6.71 -3.05 14.51
C GLU A 75 5.76 -2.82 13.32
N LEU A 76 5.87 -3.71 12.36
CA LEU A 76 5.06 -3.61 11.14
C LEU A 76 3.62 -4.03 11.37
N ASN A 77 2.69 -3.23 10.88
CA ASN A 77 1.28 -3.57 10.88
C ASN A 77 0.85 -3.79 9.44
N ASN A 78 0.50 -5.02 9.10
CA ASN A 78 0.09 -5.37 7.75
C ASN A 78 -1.39 -5.76 7.65
N ASN A 79 -2.19 -5.37 8.64
CA ASN A 79 -3.62 -5.70 8.66
C ASN A 79 -4.40 -5.01 7.54
N PHE A 80 -3.87 -3.95 6.96
CA PHE A 80 -4.54 -3.25 5.87
C PHE A 80 -4.11 -3.75 4.49
N PHE A 81 -3.32 -4.83 4.41
CA PHE A 81 -2.96 -5.45 3.13
C PHE A 81 -3.97 -6.53 2.79
N GLU A 82 -4.35 -6.58 1.51
CA GLU A 82 -5.10 -7.70 0.98
C GLU A 82 -4.40 -8.20 -0.27
N TYR A 83 -4.31 -9.50 -0.41
CA TYR A 83 -3.56 -10.12 -1.49
C TYR A 83 -4.51 -10.69 -2.52
N TYR A 84 -4.36 -10.27 -3.78
CA TYR A 84 -5.15 -10.81 -4.88
C TYR A 84 -4.29 -11.77 -5.70
N ARG A 85 -4.90 -12.82 -6.21
CA ARG A 85 -4.20 -13.83 -6.99
C ARG A 85 -4.30 -13.58 -8.49
N ASN A 86 -5.36 -12.93 -8.91
CA ASN A 86 -5.60 -12.63 -10.32
C ASN A 86 -6.50 -11.41 -10.45
N VAL A 87 -6.69 -10.96 -11.69
CA VAL A 87 -7.49 -9.77 -11.97
C VAL A 87 -8.94 -9.93 -11.52
N GLU A 88 -9.49 -11.12 -11.68
CA GLU A 88 -10.88 -11.37 -11.29
C GLU A 88 -11.08 -11.16 -9.78
N GLU A 89 -10.15 -11.66 -8.99
CA GLU A 89 -10.22 -11.49 -7.55
C GLU A 89 -10.05 -10.02 -7.17
N LEU A 90 -9.13 -9.32 -7.83
CA LEU A 90 -8.92 -7.90 -7.59
C LEU A 90 -10.20 -7.11 -7.87
N LYS A 91 -10.89 -7.43 -8.96
CA LYS A 91 -12.16 -6.79 -9.29
C LYS A 91 -13.18 -6.97 -8.19
N LYS A 92 -13.25 -8.18 -7.63
CA LYS A 92 -14.19 -8.46 -6.54
C LYS A 92 -13.87 -7.65 -5.29
N PHE A 93 -12.59 -7.50 -4.97
CA PHE A 93 -12.18 -6.67 -3.84
C PHE A 93 -12.61 -5.22 -4.04
N ILE A 94 -12.40 -4.70 -5.25
CA ILE A 94 -12.74 -3.31 -5.56
C ILE A 94 -14.25 -3.09 -5.48
N GLU A 95 -15.04 -4.05 -5.97
CA GLU A 95 -16.50 -3.96 -5.93
C GLU A 95 -17.02 -3.90 -4.51
N LYS A 96 -16.35 -4.54 -3.57
CA LYS A 96 -16.78 -4.53 -2.16
C LYS A 96 -16.52 -3.22 -1.44
N LEU A 97 -15.74 -2.34 -2.05
CA LEU A 97 -15.43 -1.05 -1.43
C LEU A 97 -16.62 -0.08 -1.45
N ASP A 98 -17.58 -0.34 -2.28
CA ASP A 98 -18.80 0.49 -2.36
C ASP A 98 -19.97 -0.16 -1.54
#